data_fb04c305399a63ff358241f3e7d596a7
#
_entry.id   fb04c305399a63ff358241f3e7d596a7
#
_cell.length_a   1.000
_cell.length_b   1.000
_cell.length_c   1.000
_cell.angle_alpha   90.00
_cell.angle_beta   90.00
_cell.angle_gamma   90.00
#
_symmetry.space_group_name_H-M   'P 1'
#
loop_
_entity.id
_entity.type
_entity.pdbx_description
1 polymer ?
#
loop_
_entity_poly.entity_id
_entity_poly.type
_entity_poly.pdbx_seq_one_letter_code
_entity_poly.pdbx_strand_id
1 'polypeptide(L)'
;MELETLVHNFRKAIEAAQANYELGEFFRKFPTGQCGHTSDMLAQYLIDNGIGPITYVSGTYYGDDSEDRWCHAWLVVDGLVVDITGDQFRHHPAPLTFNIPVYIGPTAEFHRLFEAGPADCSEHHGLE
;
A
#
# COMPACT_ATOMS: atom_id res chain seq x y z
N MET A 1 -3.93 3.47 20.16
CA MET A 1 -4.99 3.22 19.17
C MET A 1 -4.62 1.98 18.38
N GLU A 2 -5.58 1.16 18.06
CA GLU A 2 -5.32 -0.09 17.36
C GLU A 2 -4.92 0.13 15.91
N LEU A 3 -4.10 -0.78 15.39
CA LEU A 3 -3.62 -0.72 14.01
C LEU A 3 -4.75 -0.58 13.00
N GLU A 4 -5.78 -1.42 13.10
CA GLU A 4 -6.91 -1.38 12.16
C GLU A 4 -7.59 -0.03 12.15
N THR A 5 -7.84 0.54 13.32
CA THR A 5 -8.49 1.84 13.45
C THR A 5 -7.65 2.93 12.78
N LEU A 6 -6.34 2.93 13.05
CA LEU A 6 -5.43 3.91 12.46
C LEU A 6 -5.39 3.81 10.94
N VAL A 7 -5.29 2.59 10.41
CA VAL A 7 -5.19 2.37 8.98
C VAL A 7 -6.48 2.78 8.26
N HIS A 8 -7.64 2.38 8.80
CA HIS A 8 -8.93 2.78 8.23
C HIS A 8 -9.13 4.28 8.26
N ASN A 9 -8.76 4.93 9.36
CA ASN A 9 -8.86 6.38 9.48
C ASN A 9 -7.96 7.10 8.48
N PHE A 10 -6.77 6.57 8.26
CA PHE A 10 -5.84 7.14 7.29
C PHE A 10 -6.41 7.08 5.87
N ARG A 11 -6.92 5.92 5.46
CA ARG A 11 -7.54 5.76 4.14
C ARG A 11 -8.74 6.68 3.97
N LYS A 12 -9.59 6.79 4.98
CA LYS A 12 -10.76 7.69 4.96
C LYS A 12 -10.34 9.14 4.83
N ALA A 13 -9.27 9.54 5.51
CA ALA A 13 -8.76 10.90 5.43
C ALA A 13 -8.29 11.25 4.03
N ILE A 14 -7.59 10.32 3.36
CA ILE A 14 -7.14 10.53 1.98
C ILE A 14 -8.35 10.63 1.05
N GLU A 15 -9.33 9.75 1.19
CA GLU A 15 -10.53 9.78 0.36
C GLU A 15 -11.31 11.08 0.54
N ALA A 16 -11.43 11.57 1.77
CA ALA A 16 -12.11 12.83 2.06
C ALA A 16 -11.35 14.02 1.46
N ALA A 17 -10.03 14.04 1.62
CA ALA A 17 -9.19 15.09 1.05
C ALA A 17 -9.22 15.08 -0.48
N GLN A 18 -9.24 13.91 -1.08
CA GLN A 18 -9.36 13.75 -2.53
C GLN A 18 -10.70 14.32 -3.02
N ALA A 19 -11.78 13.99 -2.34
CA ALA A 19 -13.12 14.46 -2.69
C ALA A 19 -13.22 16.00 -2.63
N ASN A 20 -12.43 16.62 -1.75
CA ASN A 20 -12.40 18.07 -1.58
C ASN A 20 -11.24 18.74 -2.33
N TYR A 21 -10.49 17.98 -3.13
CA TYR A 21 -9.34 18.47 -3.91
C TYR A 21 -8.23 19.10 -3.05
N GLU A 22 -8.13 18.71 -1.77
CA GLU A 22 -7.16 19.28 -0.83
C GLU A 22 -5.74 18.78 -1.06
N LEU A 23 -5.57 17.59 -1.64
CA LEU A 23 -4.27 16.96 -1.85
C LEU A 23 -3.66 17.28 -3.23
N GLY A 24 -4.31 18.13 -4.02
CA GLY A 24 -3.83 18.48 -5.34
C GLY A 24 -3.80 17.30 -6.31
N GLU A 25 -3.03 17.43 -7.39
CA GLU A 25 -2.98 16.41 -8.42
C GLU A 25 -2.33 15.10 -7.98
N PHE A 26 -1.47 15.15 -6.95
CA PHE A 26 -0.71 14.00 -6.52
C PHE A 26 -1.60 12.82 -6.13
N PHE A 27 -2.70 13.08 -5.42
CA PHE A 27 -3.64 12.04 -5.00
C PHE A 27 -4.92 12.04 -5.82
N ARG A 28 -4.94 12.77 -6.92
CA ARG A 28 -6.12 12.91 -7.76
C ARG A 28 -6.65 11.56 -8.27
N LYS A 29 -5.73 10.65 -8.60
CA LYS A 29 -6.06 9.34 -9.14
C LYS A 29 -6.01 8.23 -8.09
N PHE A 30 -5.88 8.62 -6.82
CA PHE A 30 -5.82 7.63 -5.74
C PHE A 30 -6.97 6.63 -5.85
N PRO A 31 -6.75 5.33 -5.70
CA PRO A 31 -5.47 4.69 -5.29
C PRO A 31 -4.49 4.41 -6.44
N THR A 32 -4.82 4.70 -7.67
CA THR A 32 -4.03 4.33 -8.84
C THR A 32 -2.68 5.07 -8.88
N GLY A 33 -1.58 4.30 -8.99
CA GLY A 33 -0.24 4.83 -9.10
C GLY A 33 0.32 5.46 -7.84
N GLN A 34 -0.33 5.30 -6.69
CA GLN A 34 0.06 5.97 -5.45
C GLN A 34 0.56 5.04 -4.36
N CYS A 35 0.80 3.77 -4.68
CA CYS A 35 1.15 2.79 -3.65
C CYS A 35 2.42 3.13 -2.87
N GLY A 36 3.47 3.62 -3.56
CA GLY A 36 4.72 3.96 -2.91
C GLY A 36 4.59 5.12 -1.94
N HIS A 37 4.09 6.25 -2.41
CA HIS A 37 3.93 7.45 -1.58
C HIS A 37 2.93 7.23 -0.46
N THR A 38 1.83 6.57 -0.76
CA THR A 38 0.80 6.30 0.23
C THR A 38 1.33 5.39 1.34
N SER A 39 2.10 4.36 0.96
CA SER A 39 2.71 3.46 1.95
C SER A 39 3.70 4.19 2.84
N ASP A 40 4.54 5.07 2.26
CA ASP A 40 5.47 5.89 3.06
C ASP A 40 4.74 6.81 4.03
N MET A 41 3.69 7.48 3.58
CA MET A 41 2.90 8.38 4.42
C MET A 41 2.18 7.61 5.53
N LEU A 42 1.63 6.45 5.20
CA LEU A 42 0.97 5.59 6.18
C LEU A 42 1.97 5.12 7.23
N ALA A 43 3.18 4.69 6.80
CA ALA A 43 4.21 4.25 7.72
C ALA A 43 4.56 5.36 8.72
N GLN A 44 4.74 6.59 8.24
CA GLN A 44 5.03 7.73 9.10
C GLN A 44 3.90 7.98 10.11
N TYR A 45 2.66 7.94 9.63
CA TYR A 45 1.48 8.13 10.48
C TYR A 45 1.42 7.06 11.60
N LEU A 46 1.68 5.81 11.23
CA LEU A 46 1.67 4.71 12.21
C LEU A 46 2.79 4.86 13.23
N ILE A 47 4.00 5.23 12.79
CA ILE A 47 5.12 5.46 13.69
C ILE A 47 4.82 6.60 14.64
N ASP A 48 4.24 7.68 14.16
CA ASP A 48 3.84 8.83 14.98
C ASP A 48 2.80 8.46 16.05
N ASN A 49 2.08 7.36 15.82
CA ASN A 49 1.09 6.83 16.76
C ASN A 49 1.59 5.63 17.56
N GLY A 50 2.90 5.42 17.58
CA GLY A 50 3.52 4.40 18.42
C GLY A 50 3.49 2.98 17.85
N ILE A 51 3.18 2.81 16.57
CA ILE A 51 3.17 1.50 15.92
C ILE A 51 4.52 1.28 15.24
N GLY A 52 5.11 0.12 15.43
CA GLY A 52 6.36 -0.27 14.79
C GLY A 52 6.90 -1.54 15.41
N PRO A 53 7.91 -2.16 14.79
CA PRO A 53 8.58 -1.76 13.55
C PRO A 53 7.71 -1.97 12.31
N ILE A 54 8.03 -1.22 11.26
CA ILE A 54 7.29 -1.25 10.00
C ILE A 54 8.27 -1.51 8.86
N THR A 55 7.96 -2.48 8.01
CA THR A 55 8.74 -2.78 6.81
C THR A 55 7.96 -2.35 5.58
N TYR A 56 8.60 -1.57 4.74
CA TYR A 56 8.09 -1.19 3.41
C TYR A 56 8.49 -2.28 2.41
N VAL A 57 7.55 -2.76 1.62
CA VAL A 57 7.79 -3.78 0.60
C VAL A 57 7.33 -3.26 -0.74
N SER A 58 8.19 -3.39 -1.76
CA SER A 58 7.86 -3.06 -3.14
C SER A 58 8.16 -4.28 -4.00
N GLY A 59 7.24 -4.66 -4.86
CA GLY A 59 7.43 -5.83 -5.72
C GLY A 59 6.96 -5.58 -7.13
N THR A 60 7.32 -6.50 -8.03
CA THR A 60 6.98 -6.43 -9.45
C THR A 60 6.32 -7.73 -9.88
N TYR A 61 5.19 -7.62 -10.56
CA TYR A 61 4.55 -8.73 -11.23
C TYR A 61 4.98 -8.74 -12.69
N TYR A 62 5.43 -9.90 -13.14
CA TYR A 62 5.84 -10.11 -14.53
C TYR A 62 4.81 -11.01 -15.20
N GLY A 63 4.04 -10.45 -16.15
CA GLY A 63 3.07 -11.21 -16.91
C GLY A 63 3.74 -12.07 -17.99
N ASP A 64 2.92 -12.69 -18.81
CA ASP A 64 3.40 -13.55 -19.92
C ASP A 64 4.13 -12.76 -21.00
N ASP A 65 3.82 -11.47 -21.11
CA ASP A 65 4.46 -10.55 -22.05
C ASP A 65 5.53 -9.75 -21.29
N SER A 66 6.72 -9.60 -21.89
CA SER A 66 7.81 -8.86 -21.26
C SER A 66 7.46 -7.39 -20.98
N GLU A 67 6.46 -6.84 -21.65
CA GLU A 67 6.00 -5.47 -21.42
C GLU A 67 4.91 -5.39 -20.34
N ASP A 68 4.37 -6.54 -19.91
CA ASP A 68 3.30 -6.60 -18.94
C ASP A 68 3.88 -6.66 -17.53
N ARG A 69 4.31 -5.50 -17.04
CA ARG A 69 4.89 -5.37 -15.70
C ARG A 69 4.06 -4.42 -14.87
N TRP A 70 3.76 -4.86 -13.65
CA TRP A 70 3.01 -4.05 -12.70
C TRP A 70 3.75 -4.04 -11.36
N CYS A 71 3.94 -2.85 -10.80
CA CYS A 71 4.56 -2.69 -9.50
C CYS A 71 3.51 -2.40 -8.44
N HIS A 72 3.77 -2.87 -7.23
CA HIS A 72 2.91 -2.58 -6.09
C HIS A 72 3.75 -2.50 -4.83
N ALA A 73 3.30 -1.69 -3.88
CA ALA A 73 3.98 -1.51 -2.60
C ALA A 73 2.97 -1.55 -1.47
N TRP A 74 3.42 -2.08 -0.33
CA TRP A 74 2.60 -2.18 0.87
C TRP A 74 3.51 -2.19 2.08
N LEU A 75 2.91 -2.26 3.27
CA LEU A 75 3.66 -2.35 4.52
C LEU A 75 3.48 -3.72 5.16
N VAL A 76 4.47 -4.10 5.97
CA VAL A 76 4.36 -5.25 6.87
C VAL A 76 4.56 -4.72 8.28
N VAL A 77 3.59 -4.96 9.14
CA VAL A 77 3.57 -4.49 10.52
C VAL A 77 3.29 -5.70 11.41
N ASP A 78 4.25 -6.06 12.25
CA ASP A 78 4.10 -7.20 13.17
C ASP A 78 3.69 -8.49 12.44
N GLY A 79 4.30 -8.74 11.28
CA GLY A 79 4.02 -9.92 10.46
C GLY A 79 2.75 -9.83 9.62
N LEU A 80 2.00 -8.74 9.71
CA LEU A 80 0.76 -8.56 8.95
C LEU A 80 0.98 -7.62 7.77
N VAL A 81 0.44 -7.99 6.62
CA VAL A 81 0.40 -7.10 5.46
C VAL A 81 -0.63 -5.99 5.73
N VAL A 82 -0.23 -4.76 5.49
CA VAL A 82 -1.10 -3.58 5.58
C VAL A 82 -1.06 -2.88 4.22
N ASP A 83 -2.16 -2.92 3.49
CA ASP A 83 -2.23 -2.45 2.11
C ASP A 83 -3.52 -1.63 1.93
N ILE A 84 -3.36 -0.34 1.65
CA ILE A 84 -4.50 0.56 1.44
C ILE A 84 -4.62 1.06 0.00
N THR A 85 -3.85 0.49 -0.92
CA THR A 85 -3.89 0.85 -2.35
C THR A 85 -4.04 -0.36 -3.27
N GLY A 86 -4.27 -1.57 -2.72
CA GLY A 86 -4.43 -2.78 -3.52
C GLY A 86 -5.61 -2.69 -4.48
N ASP A 87 -6.64 -1.93 -4.12
CA ASP A 87 -7.82 -1.77 -4.95
C ASP A 87 -7.57 -0.97 -6.24
N GLN A 88 -6.34 -0.45 -6.45
CA GLN A 88 -5.96 0.08 -7.76
C GLN A 88 -6.02 -1.00 -8.84
N PHE A 89 -5.95 -2.27 -8.44
CA PHE A 89 -6.02 -3.42 -9.35
C PHE A 89 -7.45 -3.97 -9.54
N ARG A 90 -8.47 -3.28 -9.05
CA ARG A 90 -9.85 -3.77 -9.08
C ARG A 90 -10.39 -4.06 -10.48
N HIS A 91 -9.86 -3.39 -11.49
CA HIS A 91 -10.27 -3.57 -12.89
C HIS A 91 -9.25 -4.34 -13.72
N HIS A 92 -8.18 -4.82 -13.11
CA HIS A 92 -7.19 -5.64 -13.81
C HIS A 92 -7.72 -7.06 -13.99
N PRO A 93 -7.34 -7.75 -15.07
CA PRO A 93 -7.75 -9.14 -15.25
C PRO A 93 -7.05 -10.06 -14.24
N ALA A 94 -7.66 -11.22 -14.00
CA ALA A 94 -7.04 -12.22 -13.13
C ALA A 94 -5.65 -12.59 -13.69
N PRO A 95 -4.66 -12.89 -12.84
CA PRO A 95 -4.76 -13.05 -11.37
C PRO A 95 -4.61 -11.75 -10.58
N LEU A 96 -4.45 -10.60 -11.24
CA LEU A 96 -4.19 -9.32 -10.58
C LEU A 96 -5.42 -8.64 -9.97
N THR A 97 -6.61 -9.15 -10.20
CA THR A 97 -7.83 -8.53 -9.68
C THR A 97 -7.81 -8.50 -8.15
N PHE A 98 -7.90 -7.32 -7.57
CA PHE A 98 -7.94 -7.16 -6.13
C PHE A 98 -8.76 -5.91 -5.81
N ASN A 99 -9.78 -6.04 -4.97
CA ASN A 99 -10.71 -4.95 -4.69
C ASN A 99 -11.02 -4.83 -3.21
N ILE A 100 -9.98 -4.81 -2.39
CA ILE A 100 -10.13 -4.57 -0.95
C ILE A 100 -9.43 -3.25 -0.66
N PRO A 101 -10.18 -2.19 -0.29
CA PRO A 101 -9.60 -0.85 -0.09
C PRO A 101 -8.70 -0.75 1.14
N VAL A 102 -8.94 -1.57 2.16
CA VAL A 102 -8.06 -1.67 3.32
C VAL A 102 -7.88 -3.14 3.63
N TYR A 103 -6.67 -3.65 3.39
CA TYR A 103 -6.32 -5.03 3.71
C TYR A 103 -5.34 -5.06 4.87
N ILE A 104 -5.67 -5.79 5.92
CA ILE A 104 -4.80 -6.06 7.06
C ILE A 104 -4.92 -7.54 7.38
N GLY A 105 -3.84 -8.28 7.21
CA GLY A 105 -3.87 -9.72 7.44
C GLY A 105 -2.61 -10.42 6.97
N PRO A 106 -2.63 -11.75 6.91
CA PRO A 106 -1.48 -12.50 6.41
C PRO A 106 -1.23 -12.19 4.94
N THR A 107 -0.03 -12.53 4.45
CA THR A 107 0.29 -12.32 3.04
C THR A 107 -0.75 -13.03 2.18
N ALA A 108 -1.44 -12.26 1.34
CA ALA A 108 -2.47 -12.78 0.45
C ALA A 108 -1.83 -13.35 -0.82
N GLU A 109 -2.57 -14.18 -1.54
CA GLU A 109 -2.10 -14.69 -2.84
C GLU A 109 -1.82 -13.56 -3.81
N PHE A 110 -2.61 -12.50 -3.77
CA PHE A 110 -2.39 -11.29 -4.55
C PHE A 110 -0.99 -10.72 -4.32
N HIS A 111 -0.59 -10.56 -3.05
CA HIS A 111 0.72 -9.98 -2.71
C HIS A 111 1.87 -10.88 -3.14
N ARG A 112 1.66 -12.20 -3.16
CA ARG A 112 2.69 -13.16 -3.58
C ARG A 112 2.98 -13.13 -5.08
N LEU A 113 2.10 -12.51 -5.85
CA LEU A 113 2.32 -12.34 -7.29
C LEU A 113 3.45 -11.34 -7.58
N PHE A 114 3.72 -10.43 -6.65
CA PHE A 114 4.74 -9.39 -6.84
C PHE A 114 6.05 -9.87 -6.25
N GLU A 115 7.04 -10.03 -7.11
CA GLU A 115 8.38 -10.48 -6.70
C GLU A 115 9.11 -9.33 -6.02
N ALA A 116 9.57 -9.57 -4.79
CA ALA A 116 10.32 -8.61 -4.00
C ALA A 116 11.55 -9.29 -3.43
N GLY A 117 12.73 -8.81 -3.82
CA GLY A 117 13.98 -9.28 -3.25
C GLY A 117 14.31 -8.52 -1.97
N PRO A 118 15.43 -8.88 -1.30
CA PRO A 118 15.84 -8.18 -0.08
C PRO A 118 16.07 -6.67 -0.27
N ALA A 119 16.49 -6.27 -1.48
CA ALA A 119 16.70 -4.85 -1.80
C ALA A 119 15.40 -4.06 -1.94
N ASP A 120 14.28 -4.77 -2.10
CA ASP A 120 12.96 -4.16 -2.26
C ASP A 120 12.21 -4.03 -0.94
N CYS A 121 12.84 -4.43 0.15
CA CYS A 121 12.28 -4.36 1.49
C CYS A 121 13.15 -3.45 2.35
N SER A 122 12.53 -2.52 3.04
CA SER A 122 13.27 -1.60 3.92
C SER A 122 12.48 -1.32 5.19
N GLU A 123 13.19 -1.26 6.31
CA GLU A 123 12.58 -0.87 7.57
C GLU A 123 12.36 0.65 7.57
N HIS A 124 11.16 1.07 7.91
CA HIS A 124 10.81 2.48 7.96
C HIS A 124 11.02 3.01 9.38
N HIS A 125 11.82 4.06 9.50
CA HIS A 125 12.18 4.64 10.80
C HIS A 125 11.53 6.00 11.06
N GLY A 126 10.71 6.46 10.15
CA GLY A 126 10.12 7.79 10.26
C GLY A 126 11.03 8.87 9.70
N LEU A 127 10.67 10.11 9.95
CA LEU A 127 11.49 11.26 9.55
C LEU A 127 12.60 11.47 10.59
N GLU A 128 13.82 11.54 10.14
CA GLU A 128 14.97 11.82 11.00
C GLU A 128 15.46 13.24 10.82
#